data_e01b352c0a5414b4ef7c3fa1910fbb0a
#
_entry.id   e01b352c0a5414b4ef7c3fa1910fbb0a
#
_cell.length_a   1.000
_cell.length_b   1.000
_cell.length_c   1.000
_cell.angle_alpha   90.00
_cell.angle_beta   90.00
_cell.angle_gamma   90.00
#
_symmetry.space_group_name_H-M   'P 1'
#
loop_
_entity.id
_entity.type
_entity.pdbx_description
1 polymer ?
#
loop_
_entity_poly.entity_id
_entity_poly.type
_entity_poly.pdbx_seq_one_letter_code
_entity_poly.pdbx_strand_id
1 'polypeptide(L)'
;MAGIHTEDGIPSQTERIFAALAQGACFIGGIGYLLLPFALWIIMRSRSTFVAYHAKQAFFIQFIVLVLFILACVLGAALDDSNVAVGLRFLIGIPWCLGSVYAVVKALSGERWHFPGLERVV
;
A
#
# COMPACT_ATOMS: atom_id res chain seq x y z
N MET A 1 -17.62 11.82 8.98
CA MET A 1 -17.50 11.20 10.30
C MET A 1 -16.64 12.08 11.20
N ALA A 2 -17.33 12.89 11.98
CA ALA A 2 -16.65 13.92 12.76
C ALA A 2 -15.66 13.35 13.79
N GLY A 3 -15.90 12.15 14.29
CA GLY A 3 -15.10 11.57 15.36
C GLY A 3 -13.71 11.08 15.01
N ILE A 4 -13.36 11.03 13.71
CA ILE A 4 -12.04 10.54 13.32
C ILE A 4 -11.05 11.64 12.97
N HIS A 5 -11.51 12.90 12.90
CA HIS A 5 -10.64 14.04 12.65
C HIS A 5 -10.29 14.74 13.96
N THR A 6 -9.07 15.25 14.03
CA THR A 6 -8.65 16.13 15.12
C THR A 6 -8.55 17.55 14.61
N GLU A 7 -8.96 18.52 15.43
CA GLU A 7 -9.01 19.92 15.04
C GLU A 7 -7.64 20.54 14.78
N ASP A 8 -6.61 20.02 15.42
CA ASP A 8 -5.24 20.52 15.27
C ASP A 8 -4.48 19.89 14.09
N GLY A 9 -5.15 19.05 13.30
CA GLY A 9 -4.53 18.39 12.16
C GLY A 9 -3.71 17.16 12.51
N ILE A 10 -3.59 16.81 13.78
CA ILE A 10 -2.90 15.60 14.20
C ILE A 10 -3.84 14.41 14.03
N PRO A 11 -3.42 13.32 13.34
CA PRO A 11 -4.29 12.17 13.15
C PRO A 11 -4.69 11.53 14.48
N SER A 12 -5.96 11.18 14.61
CA SER A 12 -6.46 10.45 15.77
C SER A 12 -5.93 9.02 15.75
N GLN A 13 -6.06 8.32 16.88
CA GLN A 13 -5.68 6.91 16.94
C GLN A 13 -6.49 6.08 15.95
N THR A 14 -7.77 6.37 15.78
CA THR A 14 -8.61 5.68 14.80
C THR A 14 -8.09 5.89 13.37
N GLU A 15 -7.73 7.13 13.03
CA GLU A 15 -7.17 7.42 11.72
C GLU A 15 -5.86 6.67 11.47
N ARG A 16 -5.00 6.61 12.47
CA ARG A 16 -3.72 5.90 12.37
C ARG A 16 -3.93 4.40 12.17
N ILE A 17 -4.91 3.82 12.88
CA ILE A 17 -5.23 2.39 12.73
C ILE A 17 -5.76 2.11 11.34
N PHE A 18 -6.69 2.91 10.83
CA PHE A 18 -7.21 2.70 9.47
C PHE A 18 -6.13 2.88 8.41
N ALA A 19 -5.26 3.89 8.56
CA ALA A 19 -4.15 4.07 7.64
C ALA A 19 -3.20 2.88 7.66
N ALA A 20 -2.90 2.35 8.85
CA ALA A 20 -2.06 1.17 8.99
C ALA A 20 -2.71 -0.07 8.37
N LEU A 21 -4.02 -0.25 8.51
CA LEU A 21 -4.75 -1.33 7.85
C LEU A 21 -4.63 -1.23 6.33
N ALA A 22 -4.74 -0.02 5.78
CA ALA A 22 -4.58 0.18 4.35
C ALA A 22 -3.18 -0.22 3.90
N GLN A 23 -2.15 0.22 4.61
CA GLN A 23 -0.76 -0.11 4.26
C GLN A 23 -0.44 -1.58 4.50
N GLY A 24 -1.07 -2.20 5.50
CA GLY A 24 -0.86 -3.61 5.82
C GLY A 24 -1.70 -4.57 4.98
N ALA A 25 -2.54 -4.08 4.08
CA ALA A 25 -3.39 -4.92 3.26
C ALA A 25 -2.58 -5.89 2.39
N CYS A 26 -1.32 -5.58 2.11
CA CYS A 26 -0.43 -6.46 1.34
C CYS A 26 -0.21 -7.82 2.04
N PHE A 27 -0.42 -7.90 3.35
CA PHE A 27 -0.28 -9.13 4.11
C PHE A 27 -1.58 -9.94 4.16
N ILE A 28 -2.68 -9.39 3.64
CA ILE A 28 -3.94 -10.08 3.53
C ILE A 28 -3.98 -10.76 2.16
N GLY A 29 -4.23 -12.05 2.13
CA GLY A 29 -4.27 -12.79 0.87
C GLY A 29 -5.51 -12.47 0.05
N GLY A 30 -5.48 -12.90 -1.21
CA GLY A 30 -6.64 -12.83 -2.09
C GLY A 30 -7.00 -11.41 -2.49
N ILE A 31 -8.31 -11.21 -2.69
CA ILE A 31 -8.83 -9.96 -3.24
C ILE A 31 -8.69 -8.77 -2.27
N GLY A 32 -8.57 -9.03 -0.97
CA GLY A 32 -8.38 -7.98 0.03
C GLY A 32 -7.10 -7.16 -0.17
N TYR A 33 -6.13 -7.76 -0.81
CA TYR A 33 -4.85 -7.14 -1.17
C TYR A 33 -5.02 -5.79 -1.89
N LEU A 34 -5.98 -5.69 -2.81
CA LEU A 34 -6.25 -4.44 -3.54
C LEU A 34 -7.54 -3.77 -3.10
N LEU A 35 -8.57 -4.57 -2.76
CA LEU A 35 -9.89 -4.02 -2.46
C LEU A 35 -9.90 -3.24 -1.14
N LEU A 36 -9.16 -3.67 -0.13
CA LEU A 36 -9.15 -2.98 1.15
C LEU A 36 -8.58 -1.56 1.03
N PRO A 37 -7.38 -1.34 0.46
CA PRO A 37 -6.90 0.03 0.30
C PRO A 37 -7.76 0.85 -0.66
N PHE A 38 -8.30 0.26 -1.72
CA PHE A 38 -9.18 0.98 -2.63
C PHE A 38 -10.46 1.43 -1.92
N ALA A 39 -11.10 0.53 -1.16
CA ALA A 39 -12.32 0.84 -0.43
C ALA A 39 -12.07 1.91 0.63
N LEU A 40 -10.98 1.80 1.37
CA LEU A 40 -10.63 2.81 2.38
C LEU A 40 -10.36 4.17 1.73
N TRP A 41 -9.69 4.21 0.58
CA TRP A 41 -9.45 5.45 -0.13
C TRP A 41 -10.77 6.11 -0.52
N ILE A 42 -11.66 5.38 -1.17
CA ILE A 42 -12.93 5.94 -1.67
C ILE A 42 -13.84 6.36 -0.51
N ILE A 43 -13.95 5.54 0.51
CA ILE A 43 -14.84 5.79 1.65
C ILE A 43 -14.32 6.95 2.50
N MET A 44 -13.01 6.99 2.73
CA MET A 44 -12.42 7.91 3.69
C MET A 44 -11.91 9.22 3.07
N ARG A 45 -11.95 9.35 1.74
CA ARG A 45 -11.39 10.56 1.08
C ARG A 45 -12.07 11.85 1.51
N SER A 46 -13.34 11.78 1.91
CA SER A 46 -14.11 12.93 2.39
C SER A 46 -14.16 13.02 3.91
N ARG A 47 -13.64 12.02 4.62
CA ARG A 47 -13.74 11.94 6.07
C ARG A 47 -12.40 12.09 6.76
N SER A 48 -11.33 11.59 6.17
CA SER A 48 -9.99 11.69 6.72
C SER A 48 -8.98 11.74 5.58
N THR A 49 -8.35 12.89 5.40
CA THR A 49 -7.30 13.03 4.39
C THR A 49 -6.08 12.17 4.73
N PHE A 50 -5.83 11.94 6.02
CA PHE A 50 -4.72 11.09 6.44
C PHE A 50 -4.94 9.64 6.02
N VAL A 51 -6.13 9.08 6.30
CA VAL A 51 -6.45 7.71 5.89
C VAL A 51 -6.47 7.60 4.36
N ALA A 52 -7.10 8.56 3.69
CA ALA A 52 -7.16 8.56 2.23
C ALA A 52 -5.77 8.61 1.60
N TYR A 53 -4.85 9.40 2.17
CA TYR A 53 -3.47 9.49 1.71
C TYR A 53 -2.78 8.12 1.74
N HIS A 54 -2.85 7.44 2.88
CA HIS A 54 -2.22 6.12 3.02
C HIS A 54 -2.92 5.05 2.18
N ALA A 55 -4.24 5.09 2.12
CA ALA A 55 -5.01 4.11 1.33
C ALA A 55 -4.74 4.25 -0.16
N LYS A 56 -4.70 5.48 -0.67
CA LYS A 56 -4.39 5.76 -2.06
C LYS A 56 -2.99 5.26 -2.41
N GLN A 57 -2.00 5.57 -1.57
CA GLN A 57 -0.64 5.10 -1.78
C GLN A 57 -0.56 3.59 -1.77
N ALA A 58 -1.19 2.94 -0.79
CA ALA A 58 -1.20 1.48 -0.69
C ALA A 58 -1.81 0.85 -1.95
N PHE A 59 -2.92 1.40 -2.43
CA PHE A 59 -3.55 0.90 -3.65
C PHE A 59 -2.60 0.98 -4.84
N PHE A 60 -1.96 2.14 -5.04
CA PHE A 60 -1.07 2.32 -6.19
C PHE A 60 0.16 1.44 -6.11
N ILE A 61 0.81 1.36 -4.95
CA ILE A 61 2.01 0.53 -4.84
C ILE A 61 1.68 -0.95 -5.03
N GLN A 62 0.55 -1.41 -4.52
CA GLN A 62 0.16 -2.80 -4.66
C GLN A 62 -0.29 -3.14 -6.07
N PHE A 63 -0.90 -2.18 -6.77
CA PHE A 63 -1.21 -2.36 -8.18
C PHE A 63 0.08 -2.45 -9.01
N ILE A 64 1.05 -1.58 -8.75
CA ILE A 64 2.33 -1.60 -9.46
C ILE A 64 3.05 -2.94 -9.22
N VAL A 65 3.10 -3.40 -7.97
CA VAL A 65 3.74 -4.68 -7.64
C VAL A 65 3.05 -5.84 -8.33
N LEU A 66 1.72 -5.83 -8.42
CA LEU A 66 0.97 -6.86 -9.13
C LEU A 66 1.36 -6.92 -10.60
N VAL A 67 1.42 -5.75 -11.26
CA VAL A 67 1.84 -5.67 -12.67
C VAL A 67 3.26 -6.21 -12.82
N LEU A 68 4.17 -5.82 -11.95
CA LEU A 68 5.56 -6.28 -12.00
C LEU A 68 5.67 -7.79 -11.79
N PHE A 69 4.86 -8.37 -10.89
CA PHE A 69 4.84 -9.82 -10.68
C PHE A 69 4.32 -10.55 -11.92
N ILE A 70 3.29 -10.02 -12.56
CA ILE A 70 2.77 -10.60 -13.81
C ILE A 70 3.84 -10.55 -14.90
N LEU A 71 4.52 -9.41 -15.05
CA LEU A 71 5.59 -9.27 -16.03
C LEU A 71 6.75 -10.24 -15.74
N ALA A 72 7.09 -10.44 -14.48
CA ALA A 72 8.12 -11.41 -14.10
C ALA A 72 7.74 -12.83 -14.52
N CYS A 73 6.49 -13.22 -14.33
CA CYS A 73 6.00 -14.52 -14.75
C CYS A 73 6.00 -14.66 -16.27
N VAL A 74 5.57 -13.62 -16.99
CA VAL A 74 5.57 -13.60 -18.45
C VAL A 74 6.99 -13.74 -18.99
N LEU A 75 7.95 -13.01 -18.41
CA LEU A 75 9.34 -13.07 -18.85
C LEU A 75 9.94 -14.46 -18.59
N GLY A 76 9.68 -15.03 -17.42
CA GLY A 76 10.13 -16.39 -17.13
C GLY A 76 9.57 -17.42 -18.11
N ALA A 77 8.29 -17.29 -18.47
CA ALA A 77 7.68 -18.17 -19.46
C ALA A 77 8.27 -17.96 -20.85
N ALA A 78 8.50 -16.70 -21.25
CA ALA A 78 9.07 -16.38 -22.57
C ALA A 78 10.48 -16.92 -22.73
N LEU A 79 11.27 -16.91 -21.65
CA LEU A 79 12.64 -17.43 -21.64
C LEU A 79 12.71 -18.92 -21.31
N ASP A 80 11.56 -19.53 -21.04
CA ASP A 80 11.46 -20.94 -20.61
C ASP A 80 12.38 -21.23 -19.42
N ASP A 81 12.39 -20.32 -18.46
CA ASP A 81 13.25 -20.40 -17.29
C ASP A 81 12.50 -19.90 -16.05
N SER A 82 12.02 -20.85 -15.25
CA SER A 82 11.26 -20.52 -14.03
C SER A 82 12.13 -19.82 -12.97
N ASN A 83 13.44 -19.98 -13.02
CA ASN A 83 14.35 -19.30 -12.08
C ASN A 83 14.35 -17.80 -12.32
N VAL A 84 14.16 -17.35 -13.57
CA VAL A 84 14.03 -15.92 -13.88
C VAL A 84 12.79 -15.34 -13.19
N ALA A 85 11.66 -16.02 -13.31
CA ALA A 85 10.43 -15.56 -12.67
C ALA A 85 10.56 -15.52 -11.15
N VAL A 86 11.14 -16.56 -10.56
CA VAL A 86 11.33 -16.63 -9.10
C VAL A 86 12.29 -15.53 -8.65
N GLY A 87 13.44 -15.38 -9.32
CA GLY A 87 14.42 -14.36 -8.94
C GLY A 87 13.87 -12.94 -9.03
N LEU A 88 13.12 -12.64 -10.10
CA LEU A 88 12.51 -11.31 -10.25
C LEU A 88 11.44 -11.05 -9.19
N ARG A 89 10.64 -12.05 -8.84
CA ARG A 89 9.64 -11.88 -7.79
C ARG A 89 10.28 -11.61 -6.43
N PHE A 90 11.39 -12.24 -6.11
CA PHE A 90 12.14 -11.93 -4.90
C PHE A 90 12.73 -10.52 -4.96
N LEU A 91 13.29 -10.13 -6.09
CA LEU A 91 13.87 -8.80 -6.27
C LEU A 91 12.83 -7.69 -6.10
N ILE A 92 11.60 -7.92 -6.52
CA ILE A 92 10.48 -6.98 -6.36
C ILE A 92 9.87 -7.10 -4.96
N GLY A 93 9.66 -8.31 -4.49
CA GLY A 93 8.89 -8.60 -3.27
C GLY A 93 9.60 -8.21 -1.99
N ILE A 94 10.92 -8.40 -1.91
CA ILE A 94 11.67 -8.07 -0.69
C ILE A 94 11.62 -6.57 -0.39
N PRO A 95 11.97 -5.67 -1.34
CA PRO A 95 11.83 -4.23 -1.08
C PRO A 95 10.39 -3.80 -0.80
N TRP A 96 9.42 -4.42 -1.49
CA TRP A 96 8.02 -4.14 -1.27
C TRP A 96 7.56 -4.52 0.13
N CYS A 97 7.94 -5.71 0.62
CA CYS A 97 7.60 -6.12 1.98
C CYS A 97 8.23 -5.20 3.02
N LEU A 98 9.50 -4.87 2.85
CA LEU A 98 10.19 -3.97 3.78
C LEU A 98 9.55 -2.58 3.77
N GLY A 99 9.26 -2.05 2.59
CA GLY A 99 8.59 -0.77 2.45
C GLY A 99 7.19 -0.77 3.05
N SER A 100 6.46 -1.86 2.89
CA SER A 100 5.10 -1.99 3.45
C SER A 100 5.11 -2.03 4.97
N VAL A 101 6.05 -2.75 5.58
CA VAL A 101 6.21 -2.75 7.03
C VAL A 101 6.55 -1.35 7.52
N TYR A 102 7.48 -0.67 6.84
CA TYR A 102 7.85 0.70 7.19
C TYR A 102 6.64 1.64 7.05
N ALA A 103 5.85 1.48 6.00
CA ALA A 103 4.64 2.29 5.79
C ALA A 103 3.61 2.07 6.90
N VAL A 104 3.44 0.83 7.36
CA VAL A 104 2.54 0.54 8.50
C VAL A 104 3.02 1.26 9.75
N VAL A 105 4.31 1.19 10.04
CA VAL A 105 4.89 1.87 11.22
C VAL A 105 4.68 3.37 11.11
N LYS A 106 4.93 3.96 9.94
CA LYS A 106 4.73 5.41 9.74
C LYS A 106 3.26 5.81 9.90
N ALA A 107 2.34 5.00 9.39
CA ALA A 107 0.91 5.25 9.54
C ALA A 107 0.50 5.21 11.01
N LEU A 108 0.98 4.22 11.76
CA LEU A 108 0.70 4.12 13.19
C LEU A 108 1.31 5.28 13.98
N SER A 109 2.42 5.84 13.49
CA SER A 109 3.06 6.99 14.10
C SER A 109 2.38 8.32 13.75
N GLY A 110 1.41 8.31 12.85
CA GLY A 110 0.69 9.52 12.44
C GLY A 110 1.42 10.32 11.37
N GLU A 111 2.40 9.74 10.69
CA GLU A 111 3.20 10.43 9.68
C GLU A 111 2.69 10.13 8.27
N ARG A 112 2.75 11.13 7.38
CA ARG A 112 2.38 10.99 5.97
C ARG A 112 3.61 10.61 5.15
N TRP A 113 4.11 9.41 5.36
CA TRP A 113 5.22 8.89 4.59
C TRP A 113 4.72 8.32 3.26
N HIS A 114 5.53 8.46 2.20
CA HIS A 114 5.22 7.88 0.89
C HIS A 114 6.39 7.04 0.40
N PHE A 115 6.08 6.06 -0.44
CA PHE A 115 7.12 5.32 -1.15
C PHE A 115 7.85 6.25 -2.10
N PRO A 116 9.17 6.08 -2.27
CA PRO A 116 9.93 6.90 -3.22
C PRO A 116 9.32 6.82 -4.61
N GLY A 117 9.15 7.98 -5.24
CA GLY A 117 8.57 8.08 -6.57
C GLY A 117 7.07 8.27 -6.62
N LEU A 118 6.36 8.14 -5.50
CA LEU A 118 4.90 8.31 -5.47
C LEU A 118 4.45 9.71 -5.04
N GLU A 119 5.36 10.65 -4.90
CA GLU A 119 5.05 12.01 -4.43
C GLU A 119 4.02 12.71 -5.30
N ARG A 120 4.02 12.42 -6.60
CA ARG A 120 3.11 13.06 -7.56
C ARG A 120 1.75 12.39 -7.62
N VAL A 121 1.63 11.18 -7.08
CA VAL A 121 0.40 10.40 -7.11
C VAL A 121 -0.39 10.62 -5.82
N VAL A 122 0.28 10.70 -4.73
CA VAL A 122 -0.31 10.91 -3.41
C VAL A 122 -0.02 12.32 -2.90
#